data_32dbb9a4602c77ee0894d82b279ff2f7
#
_entry.id   32dbb9a4602c77ee0894d82b279ff2f7
#
_cell.length_a   1.000
_cell.length_b   1.000
_cell.length_c   1.000
_cell.angle_alpha   90.00
_cell.angle_beta   90.00
_cell.angle_gamma   90.00
#
_symmetry.space_group_name_H-M   'P 1'
#
loop_
_entity.id
_entity.type
_entity.pdbx_description
1 polymer ?
#
loop_
_entity_poly.entity_id
_entity_poly.type
_entity_poly.pdbx_seq_one_letter_code
_entity_poly.pdbx_strand_id
1 'polypeptide(L)'
;MCRCLGIHHSVYYYHCNHQINSYKIANQKLDVEIKKIYDSSKGRYGSPKITKVLKNKGINVSQKRVARRMKFLGLRSIVIKKFNHTGNSKTDNTKEYPNLLEQDFFAEKPSQKWVGDITYIYTKETGWTYLAIVMDLFDLKIVGWQYGINMTDDLVIEAFKKANVNRGLNKDEIFHSDRGSQYISNDFEYLLEKLEIKHSYSKKGYPYDNASM
;
A
#
# COMPACT_ATOMS: atom_id res chain seq x y z
N MET A 1 43.09 50.16 -1.87
CA MET A 1 41.78 49.70 -1.46
C MET A 1 41.79 48.27 -0.86
N CYS A 2 42.22 47.21 -1.56
CA CYS A 2 42.21 45.84 -1.04
C CYS A 2 43.06 45.61 0.23
N ARG A 3 44.23 46.29 0.30
CA ARG A 3 45.08 46.26 1.53
C ARG A 3 44.38 46.93 2.72
N CYS A 4 43.67 48.02 2.54
CA CYS A 4 42.96 48.71 3.64
C CYS A 4 41.79 47.89 4.17
N LEU A 5 41.18 47.07 3.30
CA LEU A 5 40.03 46.20 3.64
C LEU A 5 40.46 44.77 4.10
N GLY A 6 41.76 44.49 4.08
CA GLY A 6 42.27 43.16 4.48
C GLY A 6 41.82 42.02 3.57
N ILE A 7 41.41 42.32 2.32
CA ILE A 7 40.93 41.30 1.38
C ILE A 7 41.96 41.06 0.27
N HIS A 8 42.07 39.80 -0.17
CA HIS A 8 42.99 39.47 -1.26
C HIS A 8 42.44 40.00 -2.60
N HIS A 9 43.34 40.49 -3.49
CA HIS A 9 43.02 41.03 -4.79
C HIS A 9 42.09 40.14 -5.64
N SER A 10 42.32 38.82 -5.62
CA SER A 10 41.53 37.84 -6.34
C SER A 10 40.05 37.82 -5.90
N VAL A 11 39.77 38.02 -4.61
CA VAL A 11 38.41 38.09 -4.07
C VAL A 11 37.67 39.31 -4.58
N TYR A 12 38.38 40.47 -4.60
CA TYR A 12 37.82 41.70 -5.14
C TYR A 12 37.44 41.57 -6.62
N TYR A 13 38.39 41.12 -7.46
CA TYR A 13 38.14 40.98 -8.89
C TYR A 13 37.13 39.86 -9.19
N TYR A 14 37.08 38.78 -8.37
CA TYR A 14 36.04 37.79 -8.48
C TYR A 14 34.64 38.40 -8.30
N HIS A 15 34.45 39.28 -7.33
CA HIS A 15 33.16 39.93 -7.11
C HIS A 15 32.85 41.01 -8.16
N CYS A 16 33.84 41.79 -8.62
CA CYS A 16 33.66 42.81 -9.62
C CYS A 16 33.38 42.26 -11.04
N ASN A 17 34.00 41.11 -11.37
CA ASN A 17 33.91 40.51 -12.69
C ASN A 17 32.88 39.34 -12.72
N HIS A 18 32.14 39.19 -11.64
CA HIS A 18 31.21 38.06 -11.54
C HIS A 18 30.04 38.22 -12.52
N GLN A 19 30.26 37.86 -13.77
CA GLN A 19 29.19 37.67 -14.74
C GLN A 19 28.25 36.59 -14.17
N ILE A 20 26.97 36.82 -14.33
CA ILE A 20 25.92 35.91 -13.85
C ILE A 20 26.25 34.51 -14.40
N ASN A 21 26.61 33.60 -13.52
CA ASN A 21 27.02 32.26 -13.89
C ASN A 21 25.92 31.58 -14.69
N SER A 22 26.22 31.16 -15.91
CA SER A 22 25.30 30.48 -16.82
C SER A 22 24.53 29.32 -16.15
N TYR A 23 25.23 28.63 -15.22
CA TYR A 23 24.65 27.60 -14.39
C TYR A 23 23.55 28.14 -13.44
N LYS A 24 23.71 29.37 -12.92
CA LYS A 24 22.71 30.01 -12.05
C LYS A 24 21.46 30.36 -12.84
N ILE A 25 21.62 30.90 -14.06
CA ILE A 25 20.51 31.18 -14.97
C ILE A 25 19.79 29.89 -15.35
N ALA A 26 20.54 28.83 -15.71
CA ALA A 26 19.95 27.55 -16.07
C ALA A 26 19.18 26.90 -14.90
N ASN A 27 19.65 27.10 -13.66
CA ASN A 27 18.92 26.62 -12.47
C ASN A 27 17.66 27.43 -12.23
N GLN A 28 17.68 28.75 -12.40
CA GLN A 28 16.48 29.61 -12.27
C GLN A 28 15.38 29.20 -13.26
N LYS A 29 15.75 28.97 -14.54
CA LYS A 29 14.80 28.48 -15.55
C LYS A 29 14.23 27.12 -15.17
N LEU A 30 15.07 26.22 -14.69
CA LEU A 30 14.66 24.90 -14.22
C LEU A 30 13.70 24.97 -13.02
N ASP A 31 13.95 25.88 -12.09
CA ASP A 31 13.11 26.09 -10.90
C ASP A 31 11.69 26.51 -11.26
N VAL A 32 11.55 27.41 -12.23
CA VAL A 32 10.23 27.85 -12.73
C VAL A 32 9.45 26.67 -13.32
N GLU A 33 10.11 25.83 -14.12
CA GLU A 33 9.45 24.65 -14.70
C GLU A 33 9.11 23.58 -13.65
N ILE A 34 10.00 23.33 -12.68
CA ILE A 34 9.74 22.42 -11.55
C ILE A 34 8.51 22.90 -10.77
N LYS A 35 8.44 24.20 -10.45
CA LYS A 35 7.32 24.77 -9.70
C LYS A 35 6.00 24.66 -10.47
N LYS A 36 5.98 24.98 -11.77
CA LYS A 36 4.78 24.80 -12.62
C LYS A 36 4.27 23.37 -12.61
N ILE A 37 5.16 22.36 -12.76
CA ILE A 37 4.78 20.95 -12.77
C ILE A 37 4.30 20.51 -11.38
N TYR A 38 4.95 20.98 -10.32
CA TYR A 38 4.56 20.67 -8.94
C TYR A 38 3.17 21.21 -8.61
N ASP A 39 2.90 22.48 -8.95
CA ASP A 39 1.61 23.15 -8.71
C ASP A 39 0.48 22.50 -9.55
N SER A 40 0.73 22.18 -10.82
CA SER A 40 -0.23 21.49 -11.69
C SER A 40 -0.59 20.08 -11.15
N SER A 41 0.34 19.43 -10.45
CA SER A 41 0.09 18.14 -9.79
C SER A 41 -0.55 18.28 -8.41
N LYS A 42 -0.88 19.51 -7.96
CA LYS A 42 -1.39 19.79 -6.60
C LYS A 42 -0.45 19.22 -5.52
N GLY A 43 0.87 19.36 -5.69
CA GLY A 43 1.88 18.89 -4.76
C GLY A 43 2.10 17.36 -4.72
N ARG A 44 1.45 16.58 -5.58
CA ARG A 44 1.53 15.12 -5.56
C ARG A 44 2.80 14.55 -6.20
N TYR A 45 3.46 15.30 -7.10
CA TYR A 45 4.64 14.80 -7.80
C TYR A 45 5.92 15.04 -7.01
N GLY A 46 6.70 13.96 -6.84
CA GLY A 46 8.07 14.01 -6.35
C GLY A 46 9.09 14.08 -7.49
N SER A 47 10.38 14.15 -7.14
CA SER A 47 11.48 14.29 -8.11
C SER A 47 11.46 13.26 -9.26
N PRO A 48 11.10 11.96 -9.08
CA PRO A 48 11.06 11.01 -10.20
C PRO A 48 10.01 11.39 -11.25
N LYS A 49 8.78 11.70 -10.82
CA LYS A 49 7.68 12.08 -11.74
C LYS A 49 7.94 13.42 -12.42
N ILE A 50 8.43 14.42 -11.68
CA ILE A 50 8.80 15.72 -12.24
C ILE A 50 9.91 15.57 -13.29
N THR A 51 10.94 14.74 -13.01
CA THR A 51 12.00 14.46 -13.99
C THR A 51 11.44 13.85 -15.29
N LYS A 52 10.50 12.90 -15.17
CA LYS A 52 9.86 12.27 -16.33
C LYS A 52 9.09 13.30 -17.17
N VAL A 53 8.33 14.20 -16.53
CA VAL A 53 7.59 15.26 -17.22
C VAL A 53 8.54 16.25 -17.90
N LEU A 54 9.63 16.66 -17.24
CA LEU A 54 10.65 17.54 -17.82
C LEU A 54 11.30 16.92 -19.05
N LYS A 55 11.66 15.63 -19.00
CA LYS A 55 12.22 14.90 -20.14
C LYS A 55 11.23 14.83 -21.31
N ASN A 56 9.95 14.59 -21.05
CA ASN A 56 8.90 14.59 -22.07
C ASN A 56 8.72 15.97 -22.73
N LYS A 57 9.04 17.06 -22.02
CA LYS A 57 9.08 18.43 -22.55
C LYS A 57 10.41 18.75 -23.27
N GLY A 58 11.31 17.80 -23.48
CA GLY A 58 12.61 18.00 -24.11
C GLY A 58 13.69 18.58 -23.20
N ILE A 59 13.43 18.75 -21.89
CA ILE A 59 14.41 19.27 -20.94
C ILE A 59 15.21 18.11 -20.36
N ASN A 60 16.44 17.92 -20.84
CA ASN A 60 17.30 16.85 -20.36
C ASN A 60 17.93 17.21 -19.02
N VAL A 61 17.45 16.56 -17.94
CA VAL A 61 17.87 16.81 -16.56
C VAL A 61 17.93 15.51 -15.77
N SER A 62 18.93 15.39 -14.88
CA SER A 62 19.03 14.22 -13.99
C SER A 62 18.08 14.34 -12.79
N GLN A 63 17.55 13.20 -12.31
CA GLN A 63 16.69 13.17 -11.13
C GLN A 63 17.38 13.76 -9.88
N LYS A 64 18.69 13.52 -9.71
CA LYS A 64 19.47 14.12 -8.60
C LYS A 64 19.47 15.65 -8.63
N ARG A 65 19.55 16.26 -9.83
CA ARG A 65 19.48 17.71 -9.98
C ARG A 65 18.10 18.24 -9.65
N VAL A 66 17.03 17.58 -10.13
CA VAL A 66 15.65 17.94 -9.80
C VAL A 66 15.39 17.81 -8.30
N ALA A 67 15.84 16.74 -7.66
CA ALA A 67 15.67 16.55 -6.21
C ALA A 67 16.35 17.66 -5.39
N ARG A 68 17.59 18.04 -5.77
CA ARG A 68 18.30 19.15 -5.12
C ARG A 68 17.58 20.49 -5.29
N ARG A 69 17.04 20.76 -6.50
CA ARG A 69 16.28 21.99 -6.76
C ARG A 69 14.95 22.02 -6.00
N MET A 70 14.21 20.90 -5.96
CA MET A 70 13.00 20.79 -5.15
C MET A 70 13.29 21.06 -3.66
N LYS A 71 14.38 20.48 -3.12
CA LYS A 71 14.80 20.74 -1.73
C LYS A 71 15.12 22.22 -1.52
N PHE A 72 15.82 22.88 -2.45
CA PHE A 72 16.13 24.32 -2.41
C PHE A 72 14.88 25.19 -2.40
N LEU A 73 13.86 24.79 -3.17
CA LEU A 73 12.56 25.49 -3.28
C LEU A 73 11.59 25.13 -2.14
N GLY A 74 11.99 24.28 -1.19
CA GLY A 74 11.10 23.81 -0.11
C GLY A 74 9.96 22.90 -0.59
N LEU A 75 10.03 22.36 -1.81
CA LEU A 75 8.98 21.53 -2.40
C LEU A 75 9.15 20.06 -1.99
N ARG A 76 8.09 19.48 -1.42
CA ARG A 76 8.04 18.06 -1.05
C ARG A 76 6.70 17.46 -1.47
N SER A 77 6.73 16.25 -2.04
CA SER A 77 5.49 15.55 -2.37
C SER A 77 4.66 15.29 -1.11
N ILE A 78 3.35 15.57 -1.20
CA ILE A 78 2.38 15.24 -0.13
C ILE A 78 2.11 13.74 -0.05
N VAL A 79 2.41 12.97 -1.11
CA VAL A 79 2.25 11.52 -1.13
C VAL A 79 3.47 10.88 -0.43
N ILE A 80 3.38 10.76 0.87
CA ILE A 80 4.38 10.03 1.66
C ILE A 80 3.90 8.57 1.76
N LYS A 81 4.34 7.72 0.84
CA LYS A 81 4.25 6.28 1.09
C LYS A 81 5.31 5.92 2.14
N LYS A 82 4.90 5.81 3.40
CA LYS A 82 5.66 5.01 4.35
C LYS A 82 5.56 3.56 3.89
N PHE A 83 6.58 3.07 3.21
CA PHE A 83 6.77 1.63 3.09
C PHE A 83 7.19 1.15 4.49
N ASN A 84 6.24 0.68 5.25
CA ASN A 84 6.57 -0.18 6.37
C ASN A 84 7.05 -1.48 5.74
N HIS A 85 8.34 -1.71 5.72
CA HIS A 85 8.85 -3.07 5.65
C HIS A 85 8.31 -3.74 6.91
N THR A 86 7.22 -4.46 6.80
CA THR A 86 6.88 -5.48 7.77
C THR A 86 8.07 -6.43 7.75
N GLY A 87 8.93 -6.29 8.77
CA GLY A 87 10.07 -7.16 8.95
C GLY A 87 9.55 -8.59 8.87
N ASN A 88 10.33 -9.46 8.24
CA ASN A 88 10.11 -10.90 8.30
C ASN A 88 10.04 -11.29 9.78
N SER A 89 8.84 -11.30 10.35
CA SER A 89 8.61 -12.10 11.54
C SER A 89 8.95 -13.51 11.11
N LYS A 90 9.99 -14.07 11.72
CA LYS A 90 10.27 -15.49 11.66
C LYS A 90 9.04 -16.18 12.28
N THR A 91 8.03 -16.44 11.45
CA THR A 91 6.91 -17.27 11.81
C THR A 91 7.47 -18.69 11.85
N ASP A 92 7.28 -19.36 12.96
CA ASP A 92 7.59 -20.78 13.14
C ASP A 92 7.15 -21.58 11.92
N ASN A 93 8.12 -22.20 11.25
CA ASN A 93 7.93 -22.96 10.01
C ASN A 93 7.30 -24.35 10.24
N THR A 94 6.55 -24.54 11.34
CA THR A 94 6.03 -25.85 11.70
C THR A 94 4.56 -26.08 11.29
N LYS A 95 3.77 -25.01 11.03
CA LYS A 95 2.41 -25.14 10.52
C LYS A 95 2.41 -24.98 9.00
N GLU A 96 2.00 -26.00 8.28
CA GLU A 96 1.74 -25.92 6.85
C GLU A 96 0.43 -25.17 6.63
N TYR A 97 0.46 -24.16 5.76
CA TYR A 97 -0.70 -23.39 5.34
C TYR A 97 -0.94 -23.66 3.85
N PRO A 98 -1.65 -24.74 3.49
CA PRO A 98 -1.82 -25.15 2.09
C PRO A 98 -2.70 -24.13 1.33
N ASN A 99 -2.33 -23.86 0.09
CA ASN A 99 -3.21 -23.15 -0.85
C ASN A 99 -3.97 -24.21 -1.65
N LEU A 100 -5.18 -24.55 -1.21
CA LEU A 100 -6.02 -25.55 -1.88
C LEU A 100 -6.80 -24.95 -3.05
N LEU A 101 -6.96 -23.63 -3.06
CA LEU A 101 -7.73 -22.93 -4.11
C LEU A 101 -6.93 -22.74 -5.39
N GLU A 102 -5.59 -22.51 -5.29
CA GLU A 102 -4.65 -22.33 -6.41
C GLU A 102 -5.15 -21.34 -7.49
N GLN A 103 -5.84 -20.26 -7.07
CA GLN A 103 -6.47 -19.25 -7.94
C GLN A 103 -7.65 -19.79 -8.78
N ASP A 104 -8.14 -21.00 -8.53
CA ASP A 104 -9.36 -21.50 -9.12
C ASP A 104 -10.58 -21.02 -8.31
N PHE A 105 -11.06 -19.84 -8.67
CA PHE A 105 -12.23 -19.20 -8.04
C PHE A 105 -13.56 -19.68 -8.61
N PHE A 106 -13.57 -20.59 -9.56
CA PHE A 106 -14.79 -21.13 -10.12
C PHE A 106 -15.42 -22.15 -9.16
N ALA A 107 -16.72 -22.00 -8.89
CA ALA A 107 -17.52 -22.91 -8.12
C ALA A 107 -18.75 -23.36 -8.95
N GLU A 108 -19.04 -24.68 -8.94
CA GLU A 108 -20.14 -25.24 -9.72
C GLU A 108 -21.48 -25.16 -9.00
N LYS A 109 -21.47 -25.07 -7.69
CA LYS A 109 -22.65 -25.09 -6.81
C LYS A 109 -22.47 -24.21 -5.58
N PRO A 110 -23.60 -23.74 -4.99
CA PRO A 110 -23.57 -22.98 -3.75
C PRO A 110 -22.83 -23.72 -2.64
N SER A 111 -22.14 -22.96 -1.78
CA SER A 111 -21.40 -23.47 -0.62
C SER A 111 -20.33 -24.51 -0.99
N GLN A 112 -19.71 -24.39 -2.15
CA GLN A 112 -18.57 -25.18 -2.54
C GLN A 112 -17.25 -24.54 -2.14
N LYS A 113 -17.12 -23.24 -2.37
CA LYS A 113 -15.93 -22.45 -2.06
C LYS A 113 -16.37 -21.09 -1.49
N TRP A 114 -15.97 -20.83 -0.26
CA TRP A 114 -16.15 -19.53 0.38
C TRP A 114 -14.81 -18.82 0.54
N VAL A 115 -14.83 -17.50 0.46
CA VAL A 115 -13.67 -16.66 0.70
C VAL A 115 -13.96 -15.66 1.81
N GLY A 116 -12.97 -15.39 2.64
CA GLY A 116 -13.08 -14.46 3.76
C GLY A 116 -12.00 -13.40 3.76
N ASP A 117 -12.38 -12.16 4.08
CA ASP A 117 -11.45 -11.04 4.24
C ASP A 117 -11.94 -10.04 5.29
N ILE A 118 -11.01 -9.21 5.79
CA ILE A 118 -11.30 -8.14 6.75
C ILE A 118 -11.02 -6.78 6.12
N THR A 119 -12.05 -5.99 5.97
CA THR A 119 -11.94 -4.60 5.48
C THR A 119 -11.85 -3.61 6.64
N TYR A 120 -10.97 -2.62 6.50
CA TYR A 120 -10.76 -1.53 7.45
C TYR A 120 -11.63 -0.34 7.08
N ILE A 121 -12.47 0.10 7.99
CA ILE A 121 -13.37 1.23 7.81
C ILE A 121 -13.03 2.31 8.83
N TYR A 122 -12.69 3.51 8.34
CA TYR A 122 -12.46 4.64 9.21
C TYR A 122 -13.75 5.44 9.41
N THR A 123 -14.17 5.60 10.66
CA THR A 123 -15.31 6.43 11.04
C THR A 123 -14.83 7.65 11.82
N LYS A 124 -15.57 8.76 11.74
CA LYS A 124 -15.23 10.00 12.45
C LYS A 124 -15.39 9.89 13.96
N GLU A 125 -16.31 9.05 14.40
CA GLU A 125 -16.70 8.92 15.81
C GLU A 125 -15.81 7.94 16.57
N THR A 126 -15.55 6.78 16.00
CA THR A 126 -14.83 5.67 16.67
C THR A 126 -13.44 5.41 16.14
N GLY A 127 -13.01 6.10 15.06
CA GLY A 127 -11.74 5.85 14.40
C GLY A 127 -11.77 4.60 13.51
N TRP A 128 -10.73 3.78 13.58
CA TRP A 128 -10.66 2.55 12.81
C TRP A 128 -11.60 1.48 13.34
N THR A 129 -12.40 0.93 12.45
CA THR A 129 -13.33 -0.19 12.67
C THR A 129 -13.10 -1.25 11.62
N TYR A 130 -13.66 -2.42 11.80
CA TYR A 130 -13.36 -3.61 11.01
C TYR A 130 -14.64 -4.29 10.58
N LEU A 131 -14.64 -4.78 9.34
CA LEU A 131 -15.75 -5.56 8.79
C LEU A 131 -15.17 -6.86 8.23
N ALA A 132 -15.50 -7.98 8.87
CA ALA A 132 -15.22 -9.31 8.34
C ALA A 132 -16.36 -9.71 7.41
N ILE A 133 -16.02 -10.25 6.25
CA ILE A 133 -16.96 -10.64 5.21
C ILE A 133 -16.66 -12.09 4.81
N VAL A 134 -17.71 -12.86 4.57
CA VAL A 134 -17.67 -14.19 3.94
C VAL A 134 -18.49 -14.15 2.67
N MET A 135 -17.88 -14.48 1.54
CA MET A 135 -18.52 -14.49 0.23
C MET A 135 -18.49 -15.88 -0.38
N ASP A 136 -19.60 -16.30 -0.98
CA ASP A 136 -19.68 -17.54 -1.75
C ASP A 136 -19.22 -17.29 -3.19
N LEU A 137 -18.25 -18.07 -3.67
CA LEU A 137 -17.70 -17.92 -5.02
C LEU A 137 -18.65 -18.38 -6.13
N PHE A 138 -19.70 -19.13 -5.82
CA PHE A 138 -20.68 -19.57 -6.81
C PHE A 138 -21.47 -18.41 -7.42
N ASP A 139 -21.98 -17.52 -6.60
CA ASP A 139 -22.84 -16.39 -7.04
C ASP A 139 -22.31 -15.03 -6.59
N LEU A 140 -21.11 -15.00 -6.01
CA LEU A 140 -20.40 -13.80 -5.52
C LEU A 140 -21.23 -13.01 -4.48
N LYS A 141 -22.09 -13.71 -3.74
CA LYS A 141 -22.89 -13.09 -2.68
C LYS A 141 -22.16 -13.12 -1.35
N ILE A 142 -22.27 -12.03 -0.62
CA ILE A 142 -21.89 -11.99 0.79
C ILE A 142 -22.90 -12.82 1.57
N VAL A 143 -22.47 -13.96 2.09
CA VAL A 143 -23.30 -14.90 2.85
C VAL A 143 -23.22 -14.67 4.35
N GLY A 144 -22.13 -14.08 4.83
CA GLY A 144 -21.96 -13.69 6.24
C GLY A 144 -21.09 -12.46 6.40
N TRP A 145 -21.37 -11.70 7.45
CA TRP A 145 -20.54 -10.53 7.80
C TRP A 145 -20.68 -10.18 9.27
N GLN A 146 -19.63 -9.58 9.82
CA GLN A 146 -19.61 -9.03 11.16
C GLN A 146 -18.82 -7.73 11.19
N TYR A 147 -19.42 -6.71 11.83
CA TYR A 147 -18.78 -5.42 12.09
C TYR A 147 -18.32 -5.34 13.54
N GLY A 148 -17.17 -4.74 13.77
CA GLY A 148 -16.62 -4.54 15.11
C GLY A 148 -15.62 -3.38 15.19
N ILE A 149 -15.41 -2.87 16.41
CA ILE A 149 -14.42 -1.84 16.70
C ILE A 149 -13.04 -2.41 16.97
N ASN A 150 -12.96 -3.71 17.26
CA ASN A 150 -11.72 -4.44 17.48
C ASN A 150 -11.55 -5.53 16.44
N MET A 151 -10.32 -5.74 15.98
CA MET A 151 -9.97 -6.78 15.02
C MET A 151 -9.54 -8.05 15.77
N THR A 152 -10.51 -8.76 16.36
CA THR A 152 -10.33 -10.01 17.07
C THR A 152 -10.69 -11.21 16.20
N ASP A 153 -10.33 -12.40 16.62
CA ASP A 153 -10.76 -13.67 16.02
C ASP A 153 -12.27 -13.89 16.12
N ASP A 154 -12.91 -13.43 17.20
CA ASP A 154 -14.38 -13.45 17.31
C ASP A 154 -15.06 -12.77 16.12
N LEU A 155 -14.44 -11.73 15.54
CA LEU A 155 -15.01 -11.01 14.39
C LEU A 155 -15.19 -11.94 13.17
N VAL A 156 -14.18 -12.75 12.87
CA VAL A 156 -14.23 -13.71 11.74
C VAL A 156 -15.08 -14.93 12.07
N ILE A 157 -15.03 -15.39 13.32
CA ILE A 157 -15.85 -16.50 13.82
C ILE A 157 -17.34 -16.18 13.69
N GLU A 158 -17.77 -15.00 14.12
CA GLU A 158 -19.18 -14.59 14.03
C GLU A 158 -19.63 -14.34 12.58
N ALA A 159 -18.76 -13.76 11.74
CA ALA A 159 -19.04 -13.62 10.31
C ALA A 159 -19.27 -15.00 9.66
N PHE A 160 -18.41 -15.96 9.97
CA PHE A 160 -18.49 -17.33 9.46
C PHE A 160 -19.73 -18.07 9.97
N LYS A 161 -20.06 -17.99 11.27
CA LYS A 161 -21.28 -18.58 11.85
C LYS A 161 -22.54 -18.03 11.16
N LYS A 162 -22.59 -16.73 10.90
CA LYS A 162 -23.70 -16.11 10.16
C LYS A 162 -23.79 -16.63 8.73
N ALA A 163 -22.67 -16.81 8.05
CA ALA A 163 -22.63 -17.41 6.72
C ALA A 163 -23.23 -18.81 6.73
N ASN A 164 -22.83 -19.63 7.71
CA ASN A 164 -23.38 -20.98 7.89
C ASN A 164 -24.89 -20.98 8.14
N VAL A 165 -25.41 -20.07 8.98
CA VAL A 165 -26.85 -19.97 9.25
C VAL A 165 -27.62 -19.52 7.98
N ASN A 166 -27.07 -18.57 7.22
CA ASN A 166 -27.76 -17.98 6.05
C ASN A 166 -27.79 -18.92 4.84
N ARG A 167 -26.76 -19.74 4.65
CA ARG A 167 -26.63 -20.55 3.42
C ARG A 167 -26.49 -22.05 3.68
N GLY A 168 -26.01 -22.42 4.83
CA GLY A 168 -25.67 -23.80 5.16
C GLY A 168 -24.33 -24.23 4.56
N LEU A 169 -23.72 -25.21 5.18
CA LEU A 169 -22.45 -25.80 4.79
C LEU A 169 -22.67 -27.09 4.03
N ASN A 170 -21.84 -27.34 3.03
CA ASN A 170 -21.76 -28.63 2.34
C ASN A 170 -20.56 -29.43 2.87
N LYS A 171 -20.61 -30.74 2.75
CA LYS A 171 -19.41 -31.58 2.98
C LYS A 171 -18.35 -31.21 1.96
N ASP A 172 -17.08 -31.23 2.40
CA ASP A 172 -15.90 -30.92 1.57
C ASP A 172 -15.80 -29.45 1.10
N GLU A 173 -16.50 -28.54 1.74
CA GLU A 173 -16.38 -27.10 1.46
C GLU A 173 -14.96 -26.60 1.72
N ILE A 174 -14.52 -25.65 0.89
CA ILE A 174 -13.24 -24.97 1.06
C ILE A 174 -13.53 -23.54 1.54
N PHE A 175 -12.95 -23.18 2.67
CA PHE A 175 -12.87 -21.79 3.11
C PHE A 175 -11.49 -21.24 2.83
N HIS A 176 -11.39 -20.16 2.05
CA HIS A 176 -10.12 -19.55 1.71
C HIS A 176 -9.99 -18.15 2.33
N SER A 177 -8.82 -17.89 2.91
CA SER A 177 -8.50 -16.59 3.52
C SER A 177 -7.04 -16.21 3.30
N ASP A 178 -6.70 -14.99 3.69
CA ASP A 178 -5.30 -14.62 3.89
C ASP A 178 -4.73 -15.29 5.15
N ARG A 179 -3.45 -15.02 5.45
CA ARG A 179 -2.79 -15.49 6.68
C ARG A 179 -2.84 -14.43 7.78
N GLY A 180 -3.94 -13.71 7.89
CA GLY A 180 -4.19 -12.80 9.00
C GLY A 180 -4.25 -13.57 10.33
N SER A 181 -3.78 -12.95 11.42
CA SER A 181 -3.74 -13.58 12.74
C SER A 181 -5.11 -14.09 13.19
N GLN A 182 -6.20 -13.49 12.74
CA GLN A 182 -7.57 -13.87 13.07
C GLN A 182 -7.96 -15.21 12.41
N TYR A 183 -7.56 -15.41 11.14
CA TYR A 183 -7.85 -16.63 10.39
C TYR A 183 -6.95 -17.80 10.78
N ILE A 184 -5.75 -17.56 11.32
CA ILE A 184 -4.85 -18.60 11.80
C ILE A 184 -4.97 -18.84 13.32
N SER A 185 -5.96 -18.23 13.98
CA SER A 185 -6.22 -18.43 15.41
C SER A 185 -6.67 -19.86 15.68
N ASN A 186 -6.32 -20.39 16.84
CA ASN A 186 -6.70 -21.74 17.22
C ASN A 186 -8.23 -21.91 17.30
N ASP A 187 -8.95 -20.87 17.71
CA ASP A 187 -10.40 -20.91 17.86
C ASP A 187 -11.11 -20.96 16.51
N PHE A 188 -10.62 -20.24 15.51
CA PHE A 188 -11.17 -20.29 14.16
C PHE A 188 -10.83 -21.61 13.46
N GLU A 189 -9.60 -22.10 13.58
CA GLU A 189 -9.19 -23.41 13.08
C GLU A 189 -10.01 -24.53 13.68
N TYR A 190 -10.21 -24.53 15.02
CA TYR A 190 -11.05 -25.51 15.71
C TYR A 190 -12.51 -25.48 15.21
N LEU A 191 -13.03 -24.29 14.92
CA LEU A 191 -14.38 -24.15 14.35
C LEU A 191 -14.49 -24.83 12.98
N LEU A 192 -13.52 -24.59 12.09
CA LEU A 192 -13.51 -25.20 10.76
C LEU A 192 -13.33 -26.73 10.82
N GLU A 193 -12.42 -27.19 11.66
CA GLU A 193 -12.19 -28.62 11.88
C GLU A 193 -13.45 -29.32 12.40
N LYS A 194 -14.14 -28.75 13.39
CA LYS A 194 -15.41 -29.28 13.93
C LYS A 194 -16.51 -29.36 12.86
N LEU A 195 -16.48 -28.49 11.86
CA LEU A 195 -17.44 -28.45 10.76
C LEU A 195 -16.96 -29.24 9.52
N GLU A 196 -15.84 -29.92 9.60
CA GLU A 196 -15.21 -30.69 8.51
C GLU A 196 -14.91 -29.86 7.26
N ILE A 197 -14.55 -28.57 7.43
CA ILE A 197 -14.25 -27.62 6.35
C ILE A 197 -12.75 -27.56 6.12
N LYS A 198 -12.34 -27.60 4.86
CA LYS A 198 -10.94 -27.49 4.47
C LYS A 198 -10.51 -26.02 4.44
N HIS A 199 -9.52 -25.66 5.25
CA HIS A 199 -8.98 -24.30 5.22
C HIS A 199 -7.88 -24.16 4.17
N SER A 200 -8.06 -23.24 3.25
CA SER A 200 -7.12 -22.87 2.20
C SER A 200 -6.55 -21.48 2.49
N TYR A 201 -5.27 -21.27 2.27
CA TYR A 201 -4.59 -20.02 2.59
C TYR A 201 -3.93 -19.40 1.37
N SER A 202 -4.08 -18.07 1.23
CA SER A 202 -3.30 -17.31 0.26
C SER A 202 -1.80 -17.47 0.50
N LYS A 203 -1.02 -17.57 -0.55
CA LYS A 203 0.43 -17.60 -0.47
C LYS A 203 0.96 -16.24 -0.01
N LYS A 204 1.90 -16.24 0.95
CA LYS A 204 2.46 -15.00 1.50
C LYS A 204 3.08 -14.12 0.41
N GLY A 205 2.60 -12.89 0.27
CA GLY A 205 3.09 -11.92 -0.73
C GLY A 205 2.49 -12.07 -2.13
N TYR A 206 1.48 -12.93 -2.31
CA TYR A 206 0.75 -13.11 -3.56
C TYR A 206 -0.68 -12.58 -3.43
N PRO A 207 -0.92 -11.28 -3.74
CA PRO A 207 -2.25 -10.66 -3.61
C PRO A 207 -3.29 -11.25 -4.57
N TYR A 208 -2.85 -11.90 -5.64
CA TYR A 208 -3.74 -12.53 -6.62
C TYR A 208 -4.42 -13.80 -6.10
N ASP A 209 -3.92 -14.41 -5.03
CA ASP A 209 -4.54 -15.58 -4.40
C ASP A 209 -5.84 -15.21 -3.66
N ASN A 210 -6.06 -13.92 -3.35
CA ASN A 210 -7.29 -13.38 -2.75
C ASN A 210 -7.99 -12.36 -3.67
N ALA A 211 -7.82 -12.48 -4.98
CA ALA A 211 -8.29 -11.48 -5.95
C ALA A 211 -9.81 -11.46 -6.16
N SER A 212 -10.54 -12.44 -5.63
CA SER A 212 -12.00 -12.54 -5.72
C SER A 212 -12.74 -11.73 -4.65
N MET A 213 -12.04 -11.18 -3.65
CA MET A 213 -12.57 -10.38 -2.54
C MET A 213 -12.46 -8.88 -2.75
#